data_52b48939b73fe63e6761b523273ee55f
#
_entry.id   52b48939b73fe63e6761b523273ee55f
#
_cell.length_a   1.000
_cell.length_b   1.000
_cell.length_c   1.000
_cell.angle_alpha   90.00
_cell.angle_beta   90.00
_cell.angle_gamma   90.00
#
_symmetry.space_group_name_H-M   'P 1'
#
loop_
_entity.id
_entity.type
_entity.pdbx_description
1 polymer ?
#
loop_
_entity_poly.entity_id
_entity_poly.type
_entity_poly.pdbx_seq_one_letter_code
_entity_poly.pdbx_strand_id
1 'polypeptide(L)' 'MELKDIAVAFVMGVGTIGPAIAIGMLAGKALEAIGRNPEASNKIQTAMILAIAFAEAIAIYALVVSLILKFV' A
#
# COMPACT_ATOMS: atom_id res chain seq x y z
N MET A 1 19.79 -16.64 -13.25
CA MET A 1 18.79 -16.19 -12.25
C MET A 1 18.21 -17.40 -11.55
N GLU A 2 18.31 -17.44 -10.26
CA GLU A 2 17.79 -18.56 -9.49
C GLU A 2 16.26 -18.46 -9.33
N LEU A 3 15.65 -19.60 -9.01
CA LEU A 3 14.22 -19.65 -8.75
C LEU A 3 13.81 -18.72 -7.61
N LYS A 4 14.66 -18.59 -6.60
CA LYS A 4 14.42 -17.64 -5.49
C LYS A 4 14.30 -16.22 -5.97
N ASP A 5 15.14 -15.80 -6.90
CA ASP A 5 15.11 -14.44 -7.44
C ASP A 5 13.80 -14.19 -8.18
N ILE A 6 13.33 -15.16 -8.93
CA ILE A 6 12.04 -15.06 -9.63
C ILE A 6 10.90 -14.99 -8.61
N ALA A 7 10.95 -15.80 -7.56
CA ALA A 7 9.92 -15.80 -6.52
C ALA A 7 9.87 -14.45 -5.80
N VAL A 8 11.03 -13.88 -5.45
CA VAL A 8 11.10 -12.56 -4.82
C VAL A 8 10.51 -11.50 -5.73
N ALA A 9 10.91 -11.50 -7.01
CA ALA A 9 10.39 -10.54 -7.97
C ALA A 9 8.86 -10.65 -8.10
N PHE A 10 8.34 -11.87 -8.14
CA PHE A 10 6.90 -12.12 -8.23
C PHE A 10 6.15 -11.61 -7.00
N VAL A 11 6.64 -11.95 -5.81
CA VAL A 11 6.00 -11.52 -4.56
C VAL A 11 5.99 -10.00 -4.45
N MET A 12 7.10 -9.34 -4.73
CA MET A 12 7.17 -7.88 -4.65
C MET A 12 6.35 -7.22 -5.76
N GLY A 13 6.44 -7.73 -6.97
CA GLY A 13 5.70 -7.16 -8.10
C GLY A 13 4.20 -7.28 -7.94
N VAL A 14 3.71 -8.47 -7.62
CA VAL A 14 2.27 -8.72 -7.45
C VAL A 14 1.78 -8.24 -6.09
N GLY A 15 2.57 -8.47 -5.04
CA GLY A 15 2.17 -8.16 -3.66
C GLY A 15 2.06 -6.67 -3.38
N THR A 16 2.70 -5.81 -4.16
CA THR A 16 2.62 -4.36 -3.97
C THR A 16 1.57 -3.69 -4.87
N ILE A 17 1.07 -4.37 -5.90
CA ILE A 17 0.06 -3.80 -6.80
C ILE A 17 -1.21 -3.44 -6.05
N GLY A 18 -1.73 -4.36 -5.23
CA GLY A 18 -2.95 -4.13 -4.47
C GLY A 18 -2.85 -2.92 -3.55
N PRO A 19 -1.86 -2.89 -2.64
CA PRO A 19 -1.65 -1.72 -1.79
C PRO A 19 -1.43 -0.42 -2.54
N ALA A 20 -0.68 -0.45 -3.65
CA ALA A 20 -0.44 0.76 -4.45
C ALA A 20 -1.73 1.31 -5.03
N ILE A 21 -2.57 0.44 -5.59
CA ILE A 21 -3.87 0.84 -6.13
C ILE A 21 -4.78 1.35 -5.01
N ALA A 22 -4.81 0.65 -3.89
CA ALA A 22 -5.62 1.06 -2.74
C ALA A 22 -5.23 2.46 -2.24
N ILE A 23 -3.94 2.73 -2.09
CA ILE A 23 -3.45 4.04 -1.66
C ILE A 23 -3.84 5.12 -2.66
N GLY A 24 -3.68 4.84 -3.96
CA GLY A 24 -4.06 5.78 -5.00
C GLY A 24 -5.55 6.11 -4.95
N MET A 25 -6.40 5.10 -4.79
CA MET A 25 -7.85 5.29 -4.70
C MET A 25 -8.25 6.05 -3.43
N LEU A 26 -7.65 5.68 -2.29
CA LEU A 26 -7.93 6.35 -1.01
C LEU A 26 -7.53 7.81 -1.07
N ALA A 27 -6.33 8.09 -1.55
CA ALA A 27 -5.84 9.47 -1.65
C ALA A 27 -6.70 10.29 -2.62
N GLY A 28 -7.04 9.72 -3.77
CA GLY A 28 -7.88 10.41 -4.75
C GLY A 28 -9.24 10.79 -4.18
N LYS A 29 -9.91 9.84 -3.53
CA LYS A 29 -11.22 10.09 -2.92
C LYS A 29 -11.13 11.06 -1.75
N ALA A 30 -10.09 10.96 -0.94
CA ALA A 30 -9.90 11.86 0.20
C ALA A 30 -9.68 13.30 -0.26
N LEU A 31 -8.82 13.50 -1.26
CA LEU A 31 -8.55 14.82 -1.80
C LEU A 31 -9.80 15.43 -2.44
N GLU A 32 -10.57 14.62 -3.14
CA GLU A 32 -11.83 15.04 -3.73
C GLU A 32 -12.82 15.47 -2.64
N ALA A 33 -12.93 14.70 -1.58
CA ALA A 33 -13.80 15.01 -0.46
C ALA A 33 -13.39 16.29 0.27
N ILE A 34 -12.07 16.49 0.46
CA ILE A 34 -11.54 17.72 1.07
C ILE A 34 -11.86 18.92 0.18
N GLY A 35 -11.73 18.77 -1.13
CA GLY A 35 -12.06 19.83 -2.07
C GLY A 35 -13.52 20.25 -2.01
N ARG A 36 -14.43 19.28 -1.79
CA ARG A 36 -15.86 19.57 -1.68
C ARG A 36 -16.25 20.12 -0.30
N ASN A 37 -15.56 19.69 0.73
CA ASN A 37 -15.89 20.04 2.11
C ASN A 37 -14.62 20.31 2.91
N PRO A 38 -13.98 21.49 2.71
CA PRO A 38 -12.74 21.82 3.41
C PRO A 38 -12.86 21.81 4.93
N GLU A 39 -14.07 22.01 5.45
CA GLU A 39 -14.30 22.02 6.90
C GLU A 39 -14.08 20.63 7.51
N ALA A 40 -14.26 19.57 6.73
CA ALA A 40 -14.07 18.21 7.20
C ALA A 40 -12.64 17.71 6.98
N SER A 41 -11.72 18.56 6.51
CA SER A 41 -10.38 18.10 6.07
C SER A 41 -9.62 17.35 7.16
N ASN A 42 -9.71 17.78 8.42
CA ASN A 42 -9.01 17.09 9.51
C ASN A 42 -9.51 15.67 9.71
N LYS A 43 -10.82 15.45 9.67
CA LYS A 43 -11.41 14.11 9.81
C LYS A 43 -11.05 13.24 8.63
N ILE A 44 -11.10 13.80 7.42
CA ILE A 44 -10.80 13.06 6.20
C ILE A 44 -9.33 12.67 6.17
N GLN A 45 -8.42 13.57 6.52
CA GLN A 45 -6.99 13.28 6.57
C GLN A 45 -6.68 12.19 7.58
N THR A 46 -7.28 12.24 8.76
CA THR A 46 -7.07 11.23 9.79
C THR A 46 -7.50 9.86 9.31
N ALA A 47 -8.69 9.76 8.73
CA ALA A 47 -9.19 8.50 8.19
C ALA A 47 -8.33 7.99 7.04
N MET A 48 -7.90 8.91 6.16
CA MET A 48 -7.04 8.58 5.03
C MET A 48 -5.70 8.01 5.48
N ILE A 49 -5.05 8.69 6.43
CA ILE A 49 -3.75 8.26 6.93
C ILE A 49 -3.85 6.87 7.56
N LEU A 50 -4.90 6.63 8.34
CA LEU A 50 -5.11 5.33 8.95
C LEU A 50 -5.31 4.24 7.89
N ALA A 51 -6.14 4.50 6.89
CA ALA A 51 -6.40 3.54 5.82
C ALA A 51 -5.15 3.26 4.99
N ILE A 52 -4.36 4.30 4.69
CA ILE A 52 -3.09 4.16 3.97
C ILE A 52 -2.09 3.34 4.79
N ALA A 53 -2.05 3.56 6.11
CA ALA A 53 -1.17 2.79 6.98
C ALA A 53 -1.49 1.29 6.93
N PHE A 54 -2.77 0.91 6.89
CA PHE A 54 -3.14 -0.49 6.72
C PHE A 54 -2.72 -1.04 5.37
N ALA A 55 -2.88 -0.27 4.29
CA ALA A 55 -2.45 -0.68 2.97
C ALA A 55 -0.93 -0.87 2.91
N GLU A 56 -0.17 0.04 3.53
CA GLU A 56 1.28 -0.07 3.61
C GLU A 56 1.72 -1.28 4.43
N ALA A 57 0.98 -1.62 5.49
CA ALA A 57 1.28 -2.80 6.29
C ALA A 57 1.21 -4.07 5.42
N ILE A 58 0.26 -4.15 4.50
CA ILE A 58 0.16 -5.28 3.57
C ILE A 58 1.39 -5.33 2.66
N ALA A 59 1.84 -4.18 2.16
CA ALA A 59 3.06 -4.11 1.34
C ALA A 59 4.29 -4.54 2.15
N ILE A 60 4.35 -4.20 3.43
CA ILE A 60 5.43 -4.61 4.30
C ILE A 60 5.42 -6.13 4.52
N TYR A 61 4.24 -6.75 4.63
CA TYR A 61 4.15 -8.21 4.69
C TYR A 61 4.74 -8.85 3.42
N ALA A 62 4.46 -8.29 2.25
CA ALA A 62 5.05 -8.78 1.01
C ALA A 62 6.58 -8.66 1.05
N LEU A 63 7.09 -7.55 1.56
CA LEU A 63 8.52 -7.33 1.72
C LEU A 63 9.13 -8.39 2.65
N VAL A 64 8.50 -8.64 3.79
CA VAL A 64 8.97 -9.63 4.76
C VAL A 64 9.02 -11.01 4.14
N VAL A 65 7.95 -11.41 3.44
CA VAL A 65 7.92 -12.71 2.75
C VAL A 65 9.04 -12.78 1.71
N SER A 66 9.27 -11.70 0.97
CA SER A 66 10.35 -11.65 -0.03
C SER A 66 11.73 -11.84 0.60
N LEU A 67 11.96 -11.22 1.76
CA LEU A 67 13.23 -11.36 2.47
C LEU A 67 13.42 -12.78 3.00
N ILE A 68 12.35 -13.40 3.49
CA ILE A 68 12.39 -14.79 3.92
C ILE A 68 12.76 -15.70 2.73
N LEU A 69 12.10 -15.51 1.59
CA LEU A 69 12.39 -16.31 0.40
C LEU A 69 13.82 -16.13 -0.09
N LYS A 70 14.33 -14.91 0.00
CA LYS A 70 15.68 -14.61 -0.48
C LYS A 70 16.76 -15.24 0.38
N PHE A 71 16.59 -15.22 1.71
CA PHE A 71 17.65 -15.59 2.65
C PHE A 71 17.44 -16.96 3.30
N VAL A 72 16.39 -17.66 3.00
CA VAL A 72 16.14 -19.01 3.45
C VAL A 72 16.21 -19.98 2.28
#